data_17b8cd44548321e5dc11e336dc345c4f
#
_entry.id   17b8cd44548321e5dc11e336dc345c4f
#
_cell.length_a   1.000
_cell.length_b   1.000
_cell.length_c   1.000
_cell.angle_alpha   90.00
_cell.angle_beta   90.00
_cell.angle_gamma   90.00
#
_symmetry.space_group_name_H-M   'P 1'
#
loop_
_entity.id
_entity.type
_entity.pdbx_description
1 polymer ?
#
loop_
_entity_poly.entity_id
_entity_poly.type
_entity_poly.pdbx_seq_one_letter_code
_entity_poly.pdbx_strand_id
1 'polypeptide(L)'
;MENKKMSLWKQSKPYLAGLQFTLLIAFLATILSNIITVYGPTRIKEMTNIIASGLETSVDVAAIAAIGGFLAVIYVIGLLSNYLQAFLFTTAIQRFSERLRTAIAEKINRLPLRYFDGHSQGDTLSRVTNDVDTSAQSLNQSLGTVLSSTLLVLAVLVTMFGMNWILALVTVVSTLVGFAFVSVFMSKSQGFFKSQQKDLAAVNGYVEEMYSGHNVVTSYNAIESTKEEFAKLNNRLYDSIWKSQFISGIMMPIMMLIGNFSYALVIIVGAALALNGQISIGIIVAFMAYVRIFSQPLSQIAQGITSLQQASAAMGRVFEFLAEEEMEDESHKERQLSDMKGQVVFDRVSFGYTPERTIIHDFSATAHAGQKVAIVGPTGAGKTTIVNLLMKFYEIDKGSIRIDGVDTKEMKRSEVHDAFSMVLQDTWLFEGTIRDNLIYNQTGISDERVIEAGKAVGIHHFIMTLPDGYDTVLDDTVTLSVGQKQLLTIARALLKDAPLLILDEATSSVDTRTEELIQKAMDRLMEGRTSFVIAHRLSTIRNADLILVMKDGNIIEQGNHDELMMQAGFYADLYNSQFTEDEAEE
;
A
#
# COMPACT_ATOMS: atom_id res chain seq x y z
N MET A 1 -8.79 -6.34 25.05
CA MET A 1 -7.62 -7.20 25.26
C MET A 1 -6.39 -6.43 24.81
N GLU A 2 -5.52 -6.05 25.74
CA GLU A 2 -4.27 -5.34 25.43
C GLU A 2 -3.32 -6.27 24.70
N ASN A 3 -3.29 -6.18 23.38
CA ASN A 3 -2.24 -6.78 22.58
C ASN A 3 -0.94 -6.04 22.89
N LYS A 4 -0.08 -6.63 23.74
CA LYS A 4 1.29 -6.20 24.01
C LYS A 4 1.96 -5.99 22.65
N LYS A 5 2.08 -4.73 22.17
CA LYS A 5 2.75 -4.39 20.92
C LYS A 5 4.15 -5.01 20.96
N MET A 6 4.35 -6.10 20.24
CA MET A 6 5.67 -6.69 20.06
C MET A 6 6.58 -5.62 19.47
N SER A 7 7.83 -5.51 19.97
CA SER A 7 8.77 -4.52 19.41
C SER A 7 8.95 -4.77 17.91
N LEU A 8 9.02 -3.71 17.10
CA LEU A 8 9.24 -3.78 15.65
C LEU A 8 10.41 -4.70 15.27
N TRP A 9 11.44 -4.72 16.09
CA TRP A 9 12.57 -5.63 15.94
C TRP A 9 12.18 -7.12 15.97
N LYS A 10 11.30 -7.51 16.89
CA LYS A 10 10.84 -8.90 16.96
C LYS A 10 9.97 -9.27 15.75
N GLN A 11 9.17 -8.35 15.28
CA GLN A 11 8.32 -8.55 14.08
C GLN A 11 9.16 -8.62 12.80
N SER A 12 10.24 -7.83 12.69
CA SER A 12 11.15 -7.83 11.54
C SER A 12 12.06 -9.06 11.46
N LYS A 13 12.32 -9.74 12.59
CA LYS A 13 13.27 -10.84 12.68
C LYS A 13 13.06 -11.98 11.67
N PRO A 14 11.82 -12.46 11.40
CA PRO A 14 11.58 -13.51 10.40
C PRO A 14 12.03 -13.08 9.00
N TYR A 15 11.81 -11.83 8.64
CA TYR A 15 12.15 -11.29 7.32
C TYR A 15 13.64 -11.00 7.14
N LEU A 16 14.39 -10.89 8.25
CA LEU A 16 15.85 -10.75 8.28
C LEU A 16 16.58 -12.10 8.33
N ALA A 17 15.88 -13.21 8.43
CA ALA A 17 16.50 -14.54 8.48
C ALA A 17 17.37 -14.79 7.24
N GLY A 18 18.60 -15.32 7.47
CA GLY A 18 19.59 -15.56 6.42
C GLY A 18 20.34 -14.32 5.90
N LEU A 19 19.95 -13.07 6.31
CA LEU A 19 20.68 -11.86 5.95
C LEU A 19 21.74 -11.47 7.00
N GLN A 20 21.79 -12.16 8.14
CA GLN A 20 22.66 -11.84 9.26
C GLN A 20 24.14 -11.87 8.88
N PHE A 21 24.56 -12.84 8.07
CA PHE A 21 25.95 -12.94 7.60
C PHE A 21 26.33 -11.79 6.68
N THR A 22 25.43 -11.41 5.75
CA THR A 22 25.61 -10.26 4.86
C THR A 22 25.76 -8.96 5.66
N LEU A 23 24.90 -8.75 6.67
CA LEU A 23 24.96 -7.59 7.56
C LEU A 23 26.24 -7.59 8.41
N LEU A 24 26.72 -8.74 8.88
CA LEU A 24 27.98 -8.85 9.61
C LEU A 24 29.17 -8.46 8.74
N ILE A 25 29.26 -8.92 7.51
CA ILE A 25 30.35 -8.54 6.59
C ILE A 25 30.28 -7.03 6.30
N ALA A 26 29.09 -6.49 6.06
CA ALA A 26 28.89 -5.05 5.86
C ALA A 26 29.37 -4.25 7.09
N PHE A 27 29.07 -4.71 8.30
CA PHE A 27 29.54 -4.11 9.54
C PHE A 27 31.06 -4.11 9.67
N LEU A 28 31.71 -5.24 9.36
CA LEU A 28 33.17 -5.35 9.39
C LEU A 28 33.83 -4.46 8.34
N ALA A 29 33.25 -4.36 7.14
CA ALA A 29 33.71 -3.45 6.10
C ALA A 29 33.58 -1.97 6.54
N THR A 30 32.49 -1.63 7.26
CA THR A 30 32.31 -0.30 7.88
C THR A 30 33.43 0.02 8.88
N ILE A 31 33.75 -0.91 9.77
CA ILE A 31 34.84 -0.73 10.75
C ILE A 31 36.16 -0.50 10.03
N LEU A 32 36.49 -1.32 9.05
CA LEU A 32 37.72 -1.19 8.28
C LEU A 32 37.83 0.17 7.56
N SER A 33 36.78 0.59 6.88
CA SER A 33 36.73 1.90 6.21
C SER A 33 36.94 3.06 7.21
N ASN A 34 36.28 3.00 8.37
CA ASN A 34 36.40 4.02 9.40
C ASN A 34 37.82 4.08 10.04
N ILE A 35 38.44 2.93 10.29
CA ILE A 35 39.84 2.86 10.78
C ILE A 35 40.76 3.56 9.77
N ILE A 36 40.61 3.27 8.47
CA ILE A 36 41.43 3.89 7.43
C ILE A 36 41.23 5.40 7.41
N THR A 37 39.98 5.87 7.51
CA THR A 37 39.62 7.29 7.52
C THR A 37 40.28 8.02 8.69
N VAL A 38 40.29 7.43 9.88
CA VAL A 38 40.89 8.01 11.10
C VAL A 38 42.40 7.94 11.06
N TYR A 39 43.00 6.93 10.44
CA TYR A 39 44.45 6.74 10.38
C TYR A 39 45.13 7.76 9.42
N GLY A 40 44.43 8.23 8.38
CA GLY A 40 45.01 9.17 7.42
C GLY A 40 45.62 10.43 8.02
N PRO A 41 44.90 11.22 8.84
CA PRO A 41 45.44 12.41 9.50
C PRO A 41 46.67 12.13 10.39
N THR A 42 46.74 10.94 10.99
CA THR A 42 47.91 10.53 11.78
C THR A 42 49.19 10.44 10.92
N ARG A 43 49.07 9.91 9.70
CA ARG A 43 50.18 9.85 8.74
C ARG A 43 50.52 11.21 8.13
N ILE A 44 49.49 12.06 7.90
CA ILE A 44 49.72 13.45 7.49
C ILE A 44 50.50 14.21 8.56
N LYS A 45 50.23 13.98 9.86
CA LYS A 45 51.02 14.50 10.97
C LYS A 45 52.52 14.14 10.82
N GLU A 46 52.83 12.88 10.52
CA GLU A 46 54.23 12.42 10.34
C GLU A 46 54.89 13.10 9.16
N MET A 47 54.24 13.18 8.00
CA MET A 47 54.74 13.91 6.82
C MET A 47 55.02 15.37 7.13
N THR A 48 54.10 16.05 7.84
CA THR A 48 54.27 17.45 8.24
C THR A 48 55.47 17.63 9.17
N ASN A 49 55.68 16.71 10.10
CA ASN A 49 56.82 16.78 11.00
C ASN A 49 58.18 16.56 10.27
N ILE A 50 58.24 15.64 9.28
CA ILE A 50 59.41 15.44 8.42
C ILE A 50 59.73 16.74 7.62
N ILE A 51 58.71 17.37 7.08
CA ILE A 51 58.90 18.64 6.37
C ILE A 51 59.40 19.74 7.32
N ALA A 52 58.76 19.88 8.50
CA ALA A 52 59.12 20.92 9.47
C ALA A 52 60.56 20.76 10.00
N SER A 53 60.97 19.52 10.30
CA SER A 53 62.34 19.26 10.74
C SER A 53 63.40 19.40 9.64
N GLY A 54 63.02 19.17 8.38
CA GLY A 54 63.91 19.28 7.22
C GLY A 54 64.10 20.72 6.72
N LEU A 55 63.30 21.72 7.15
CA LEU A 55 63.42 23.11 6.73
C LEU A 55 64.77 23.74 7.08
N GLU A 56 65.43 23.30 8.17
CA GLU A 56 66.73 23.80 8.60
C GLU A 56 67.91 22.99 8.03
N THR A 57 67.66 21.83 7.44
CA THR A 57 68.71 20.91 6.95
C THR A 57 68.46 20.48 5.50
N SER A 58 67.74 19.39 5.32
CA SER A 58 67.24 18.92 4.03
C SER A 58 66.01 18.09 4.26
N VAL A 59 64.95 18.31 3.47
CA VAL A 59 63.70 17.58 3.56
C VAL A 59 63.90 16.17 2.97
N ASP A 60 63.56 15.15 3.74
CA ASP A 60 63.58 13.75 3.25
C ASP A 60 62.34 13.48 2.35
N VAL A 61 62.51 13.78 1.07
CA VAL A 61 61.46 13.58 0.04
C VAL A 61 61.16 12.08 -0.14
N ALA A 62 62.12 11.20 0.05
CA ALA A 62 61.92 9.77 -0.10
C ALA A 62 60.98 9.20 1.00
N ALA A 63 61.17 9.62 2.26
CA ALA A 63 60.27 9.26 3.34
C ALA A 63 58.86 9.80 3.15
N ILE A 64 58.70 11.04 2.68
CA ILE A 64 57.40 11.64 2.35
C ILE A 64 56.70 10.85 1.22
N ALA A 65 57.44 10.52 0.16
CA ALA A 65 56.89 9.74 -0.96
C ALA A 65 56.47 8.34 -0.51
N ALA A 66 57.22 7.68 0.38
CA ALA A 66 56.84 6.37 0.93
C ALA A 66 55.53 6.44 1.74
N ILE A 67 55.40 7.44 2.64
CA ILE A 67 54.14 7.64 3.38
C ILE A 67 52.99 7.97 2.46
N GLY A 68 53.20 8.83 1.44
CA GLY A 68 52.19 9.18 0.44
C GLY A 68 51.71 7.97 -0.37
N GLY A 69 52.67 7.11 -0.82
CA GLY A 69 52.34 5.87 -1.51
C GLY A 69 51.53 4.88 -0.65
N PHE A 70 51.95 4.75 0.65
CA PHE A 70 51.20 3.93 1.61
C PHE A 70 49.77 4.47 1.82
N LEU A 71 49.60 5.79 1.99
CA LEU A 71 48.30 6.42 2.13
C LEU A 71 47.40 6.17 0.89
N ALA A 72 47.97 6.26 -0.32
CA ALA A 72 47.22 5.99 -1.54
C ALA A 72 46.67 4.55 -1.56
N VAL A 73 47.49 3.57 -1.17
CA VAL A 73 47.07 2.15 -1.10
C VAL A 73 45.96 1.95 -0.08
N ILE A 74 46.10 2.46 1.15
CA ILE A 74 45.07 2.27 2.18
C ILE A 74 43.76 2.99 1.83
N TYR A 75 43.84 4.16 1.19
CA TYR A 75 42.61 4.85 0.72
C TYR A 75 41.87 4.08 -0.39
N VAL A 76 42.59 3.39 -1.29
CA VAL A 76 41.98 2.47 -2.24
C VAL A 76 41.27 1.31 -1.52
N ILE A 77 41.92 0.72 -0.49
CA ILE A 77 41.28 -0.33 0.34
C ILE A 77 40.06 0.24 1.06
N GLY A 78 40.14 1.46 1.60
CA GLY A 78 39.03 2.16 2.24
C GLY A 78 37.83 2.38 1.28
N LEU A 79 38.11 2.80 0.05
CA LEU A 79 37.11 2.96 -1.01
C LEU A 79 36.41 1.65 -1.34
N LEU A 80 37.19 0.57 -1.52
CA LEU A 80 36.64 -0.77 -1.79
C LEU A 80 35.80 -1.29 -0.62
N SER A 81 36.25 -1.04 0.62
CA SER A 81 35.51 -1.41 1.82
C SER A 81 34.20 -0.64 1.96
N ASN A 82 34.19 0.66 1.63
CA ASN A 82 32.98 1.49 1.62
C ASN A 82 32.01 1.04 0.53
N TYR A 83 32.51 0.75 -0.67
CA TYR A 83 31.70 0.19 -1.77
C TYR A 83 31.06 -1.15 -1.35
N LEU A 84 31.86 -2.06 -0.79
CA LEU A 84 31.38 -3.37 -0.32
C LEU A 84 30.28 -3.21 0.76
N GLN A 85 30.51 -2.33 1.72
CA GLN A 85 29.52 -1.99 2.75
C GLN A 85 28.20 -1.52 2.12
N ALA A 86 28.25 -0.52 1.24
CA ALA A 86 27.07 0.04 0.60
C ALA A 86 26.31 -1.02 -0.21
N PHE A 87 27.02 -1.82 -0.99
CA PHE A 87 26.45 -2.90 -1.78
C PHE A 87 25.74 -3.95 -0.91
N LEU A 88 26.38 -4.38 0.19
CA LEU A 88 25.81 -5.41 1.07
C LEU A 88 24.61 -4.89 1.88
N PHE A 89 24.66 -3.65 2.40
CA PHE A 89 23.51 -3.06 3.08
C PHE A 89 22.32 -2.89 2.13
N THR A 90 22.56 -2.33 0.95
CA THR A 90 21.48 -2.16 -0.06
C THR A 90 20.88 -3.52 -0.44
N THR A 91 21.71 -4.53 -0.68
CA THR A 91 21.23 -5.88 -1.02
C THR A 91 20.40 -6.48 0.11
N ALA A 92 20.83 -6.34 1.37
CA ALA A 92 20.08 -6.85 2.52
C ALA A 92 18.72 -6.14 2.67
N ILE A 93 18.69 -4.81 2.53
CA ILE A 93 17.45 -4.03 2.63
C ILE A 93 16.49 -4.35 1.50
N GLN A 94 16.96 -4.50 0.26
CA GLN A 94 16.09 -4.85 -0.87
C GLN A 94 15.49 -6.24 -0.72
N ARG A 95 16.26 -7.23 -0.25
CA ARG A 95 15.74 -8.58 0.06
C ARG A 95 14.72 -8.56 1.21
N PHE A 96 14.96 -7.74 2.21
CA PHE A 96 13.99 -7.53 3.30
C PHE A 96 12.67 -6.94 2.76
N SER A 97 12.76 -5.92 1.91
CA SER A 97 11.60 -5.28 1.27
C SER A 97 10.82 -6.25 0.35
N GLU A 98 11.53 -7.06 -0.45
CA GLU A 98 10.94 -8.11 -1.28
C GLU A 98 10.10 -9.08 -0.44
N ARG A 99 10.66 -9.58 0.68
CA ARG A 99 9.95 -10.51 1.58
C ARG A 99 8.72 -9.88 2.22
N LEU A 100 8.80 -8.60 2.58
CA LEU A 100 7.63 -7.87 3.11
C LEU A 100 6.53 -7.76 2.06
N ARG A 101 6.88 -7.40 0.81
CA ARG A 101 5.89 -7.33 -0.28
C ARG A 101 5.23 -8.68 -0.55
N THR A 102 6.02 -9.76 -0.56
CA THR A 102 5.50 -11.12 -0.70
C THR A 102 4.53 -11.46 0.42
N ALA A 103 4.93 -11.20 1.68
CA ALA A 103 4.06 -11.46 2.83
C ALA A 103 2.76 -10.64 2.80
N ILE A 104 2.81 -9.39 2.35
CA ILE A 104 1.63 -8.54 2.17
C ILE A 104 0.73 -9.10 1.07
N ALA A 105 1.29 -9.48 -0.08
CA ALA A 105 0.53 -10.05 -1.20
C ALA A 105 -0.18 -11.34 -0.80
N GLU A 106 0.48 -12.21 -0.04
CA GLU A 106 -0.15 -13.41 0.54
C GLU A 106 -1.23 -13.06 1.56
N LYS A 107 -0.98 -12.05 2.40
CA LYS A 107 -1.92 -11.60 3.44
C LYS A 107 -3.21 -11.06 2.84
N ILE A 108 -3.12 -10.25 1.77
CA ILE A 108 -4.31 -9.71 1.07
C ILE A 108 -5.27 -10.84 0.69
N ASN A 109 -4.75 -11.95 0.17
CA ASN A 109 -5.57 -13.09 -0.25
C ASN A 109 -6.15 -13.92 0.91
N ARG A 110 -5.67 -13.70 2.14
CA ARG A 110 -6.13 -14.40 3.34
C ARG A 110 -7.03 -13.55 4.24
N LEU A 111 -7.13 -12.25 3.96
CA LEU A 111 -7.99 -11.36 4.74
C LEU A 111 -9.47 -11.58 4.41
N PRO A 112 -10.36 -11.54 5.42
CA PRO A 112 -11.79 -11.59 5.22
C PRO A 112 -12.29 -10.32 4.52
N LEU A 113 -13.39 -10.44 3.75
CA LEU A 113 -14.00 -9.29 3.06
C LEU A 113 -14.37 -8.15 4.02
N ARG A 114 -14.73 -8.49 5.27
CA ARG A 114 -14.99 -7.52 6.35
C ARG A 114 -13.85 -6.53 6.58
N TYR A 115 -12.60 -6.93 6.35
CA TYR A 115 -11.46 -6.02 6.45
C TYR A 115 -11.56 -4.91 5.39
N PHE A 116 -11.86 -5.28 4.14
CA PHE A 116 -11.94 -4.35 3.01
C PHE A 116 -13.15 -3.42 3.10
N ASP A 117 -14.26 -3.87 3.68
CA ASP A 117 -15.43 -3.01 3.93
C ASP A 117 -15.17 -1.92 4.97
N GLY A 118 -14.30 -2.21 5.94
CA GLY A 118 -13.93 -1.28 7.01
C GLY A 118 -12.78 -0.32 6.67
N HIS A 119 -12.07 -0.55 5.56
CA HIS A 119 -10.89 0.20 5.17
C HIS A 119 -10.98 0.70 3.73
N SER A 120 -10.53 1.93 3.47
CA SER A 120 -10.51 2.44 2.10
C SER A 120 -9.47 1.68 1.25
N GLN A 121 -9.78 1.48 -0.02
CA GLN A 121 -8.85 0.85 -0.97
C GLN A 121 -7.53 1.62 -1.06
N GLY A 122 -7.58 2.96 -1.04
CA GLY A 122 -6.41 3.81 -1.08
C GLY A 122 -5.50 3.65 0.13
N ASP A 123 -6.06 3.51 1.35
CA ASP A 123 -5.26 3.26 2.57
C ASP A 123 -4.57 1.91 2.51
N THR A 124 -5.29 0.85 2.12
CA THR A 124 -4.72 -0.49 1.95
C THR A 124 -3.61 -0.50 0.91
N LEU A 125 -3.83 0.10 -0.27
CA LEU A 125 -2.83 0.20 -1.33
C LEU A 125 -1.61 1.00 -0.88
N SER A 126 -1.80 2.11 -0.15
CA SER A 126 -0.71 2.91 0.40
C SER A 126 0.17 2.13 1.37
N ARG A 127 -0.41 1.27 2.23
CA ARG A 127 0.35 0.38 3.13
C ARG A 127 1.18 -0.64 2.37
N VAL A 128 0.62 -1.19 1.28
CA VAL A 128 1.28 -2.21 0.45
C VAL A 128 2.45 -1.64 -0.36
N THR A 129 2.28 -0.45 -0.93
CA THR A 129 3.26 0.19 -1.83
C THR A 129 4.10 1.22 -1.10
N ASN A 130 3.49 2.34 -0.72
CA ASN A 130 4.20 3.52 -0.21
C ASN A 130 4.92 3.27 1.12
N ASP A 131 4.31 2.52 2.05
CA ASP A 131 4.93 2.29 3.37
C ASP A 131 6.11 1.32 3.29
N VAL A 132 6.03 0.28 2.46
CA VAL A 132 7.16 -0.63 2.22
C VAL A 132 8.31 0.13 1.55
N ASP A 133 8.02 0.94 0.53
CA ASP A 133 9.03 1.73 -0.18
C ASP A 133 9.65 2.81 0.71
N THR A 134 8.85 3.53 1.49
CA THR A 134 9.33 4.50 2.47
C THR A 134 10.24 3.83 3.50
N SER A 135 9.87 2.65 4.00
CA SER A 135 10.69 1.88 4.94
C SER A 135 12.02 1.48 4.31
N ALA A 136 11.98 0.91 3.10
CA ALA A 136 13.17 0.46 2.39
C ALA A 136 14.11 1.63 2.05
N GLN A 137 13.56 2.73 1.54
CA GLN A 137 14.34 3.92 1.18
C GLN A 137 14.96 4.57 2.41
N SER A 138 14.18 4.76 3.48
CA SER A 138 14.68 5.35 4.73
C SER A 138 15.74 4.49 5.41
N LEU A 139 15.58 3.17 5.42
CA LEU A 139 16.60 2.24 5.93
C LEU A 139 17.85 2.28 5.08
N ASN A 140 17.73 2.30 3.75
CA ASN A 140 18.88 2.33 2.84
C ASN A 140 19.70 3.62 2.99
N GLN A 141 19.02 4.76 3.18
CA GLN A 141 19.69 6.05 3.39
C GLN A 141 20.34 6.20 4.76
N SER A 142 19.77 5.57 5.81
CA SER A 142 20.13 5.89 7.18
C SER A 142 20.88 4.80 7.92
N LEU A 143 20.58 3.52 7.68
CA LEU A 143 21.12 2.44 8.51
C LEU A 143 22.66 2.36 8.43
N GLY A 144 23.20 2.32 7.21
CA GLY A 144 24.65 2.29 6.97
C GLY A 144 25.32 3.60 7.42
N THR A 145 24.66 4.75 7.15
CA THR A 145 25.18 6.07 7.48
C THR A 145 25.24 6.30 8.99
N VAL A 146 24.17 6.00 9.73
CA VAL A 146 24.15 6.15 11.21
C VAL A 146 25.18 5.24 11.87
N LEU A 147 25.25 3.98 11.42
CA LEU A 147 26.23 3.03 11.95
C LEU A 147 27.66 3.49 11.68
N SER A 148 27.98 3.83 10.42
CA SER A 148 29.31 4.31 10.04
C SER A 148 29.68 5.60 10.77
N SER A 149 28.78 6.58 10.80
CA SER A 149 29.00 7.87 11.45
C SER A 149 29.22 7.73 12.97
N THR A 150 28.45 6.86 13.62
CA THR A 150 28.62 6.60 15.07
C THR A 150 29.98 5.97 15.36
N LEU A 151 30.36 4.94 14.61
CA LEU A 151 31.67 4.31 14.75
C LEU A 151 32.83 5.28 14.45
N LEU A 152 32.66 6.12 13.41
CA LEU A 152 33.65 7.12 13.03
C LEU A 152 33.85 8.17 14.12
N VAL A 153 32.76 8.72 14.69
CA VAL A 153 32.83 9.69 15.80
C VAL A 153 33.58 9.09 17.00
N LEU A 154 33.27 7.85 17.39
CA LEU A 154 33.93 7.17 18.48
C LEU A 154 35.42 6.96 18.20
N ALA A 155 35.77 6.50 16.99
CA ALA A 155 37.18 6.27 16.61
C ALA A 155 37.97 7.59 16.55
N VAL A 156 37.39 8.68 16.02
CA VAL A 156 38.01 10.01 15.99
C VAL A 156 38.25 10.54 17.41
N LEU A 157 37.24 10.44 18.30
CA LEU A 157 37.38 10.86 19.69
C LEU A 157 38.54 10.15 20.39
N VAL A 158 38.61 8.82 20.30
CA VAL A 158 39.69 8.03 20.90
C VAL A 158 41.04 8.49 20.37
N THR A 159 41.19 8.71 19.08
CA THR A 159 42.45 9.14 18.46
C THR A 159 42.83 10.57 18.85
N MET A 160 41.86 11.50 18.86
CA MET A 160 42.12 12.91 19.26
C MET A 160 42.56 13.01 20.71
N PHE A 161 41.89 12.32 21.65
CA PHE A 161 42.28 12.31 23.05
C PHE A 161 43.64 11.62 23.27
N GLY A 162 43.96 10.59 22.50
CA GLY A 162 45.26 9.93 22.50
C GLY A 162 46.40 10.80 21.96
N MET A 163 46.12 11.77 21.08
CA MET A 163 47.14 12.69 20.55
C MET A 163 47.38 13.90 21.45
N ASN A 164 46.33 14.62 21.79
CA ASN A 164 46.37 15.76 22.69
C ASN A 164 44.98 16.06 23.27
N TRP A 165 44.84 15.92 24.59
CA TRP A 165 43.56 16.08 25.25
C TRP A 165 43.01 17.51 25.26
N ILE A 166 43.92 18.54 25.26
CA ILE A 166 43.50 19.94 25.24
C ILE A 166 42.85 20.28 23.91
N LEU A 167 43.51 19.96 22.79
CA LEU A 167 42.95 20.20 21.44
C LEU A 167 41.70 19.36 21.18
N ALA A 168 41.66 18.13 21.73
CA ALA A 168 40.46 17.30 21.68
C ALA A 168 39.29 17.98 22.40
N LEU A 169 39.50 18.49 23.60
CA LEU A 169 38.48 19.20 24.37
C LEU A 169 37.99 20.47 23.65
N VAL A 170 38.93 21.29 23.11
CA VAL A 170 38.59 22.48 22.33
C VAL A 170 37.69 22.12 21.14
N THR A 171 38.05 21.07 20.39
CA THR A 171 37.26 20.62 19.24
C THR A 171 35.87 20.14 19.66
N VAL A 172 35.77 19.28 20.68
CA VAL A 172 34.52 18.73 21.17
C VAL A 172 33.60 19.82 21.71
N VAL A 173 34.11 20.70 22.57
CA VAL A 173 33.30 21.77 23.18
C VAL A 173 32.83 22.76 22.13
N SER A 174 33.72 23.23 21.24
CA SER A 174 33.33 24.18 20.18
C SER A 174 32.25 23.59 19.23
N THR A 175 32.39 22.31 18.90
CA THR A 175 31.43 21.61 18.05
C THR A 175 30.07 21.43 18.77
N LEU A 176 30.07 20.98 20.04
CA LEU A 176 28.85 20.80 20.84
C LEU A 176 28.11 22.12 21.08
N VAL A 177 28.83 23.22 21.35
CA VAL A 177 28.22 24.56 21.46
C VAL A 177 27.56 24.95 20.17
N GLY A 178 28.20 24.71 19.02
CA GLY A 178 27.63 24.95 17.71
C GLY A 178 26.36 24.13 17.46
N PHE A 179 26.38 22.83 17.79
CA PHE A 179 25.20 21.97 17.66
C PHE A 179 24.06 22.40 18.61
N ALA A 180 24.35 22.82 19.82
CA ALA A 180 23.35 23.35 20.75
C ALA A 180 22.68 24.61 20.17
N PHE A 181 23.45 25.51 19.59
CA PHE A 181 22.94 26.70 18.90
C PHE A 181 21.99 26.32 17.74
N VAL A 182 22.41 25.41 16.87
CA VAL A 182 21.60 24.90 15.77
C VAL A 182 20.32 24.24 16.26
N SER A 183 20.38 23.44 17.31
CA SER A 183 19.22 22.75 17.90
C SER A 183 18.16 23.73 18.41
N VAL A 184 18.58 24.80 19.10
CA VAL A 184 17.68 25.86 19.56
C VAL A 184 17.05 26.59 18.38
N PHE A 185 17.84 26.89 17.36
CA PHE A 185 17.36 27.53 16.14
C PHE A 185 16.33 26.68 15.39
N MET A 186 16.62 25.38 15.21
CA MET A 186 15.71 24.43 14.58
C MET A 186 14.41 24.24 15.36
N SER A 187 14.48 24.15 16.69
CA SER A 187 13.28 24.03 17.51
C SER A 187 12.31 25.23 17.32
N LYS A 188 12.85 26.44 17.25
CA LYS A 188 12.06 27.65 16.99
C LYS A 188 11.50 27.70 15.57
N SER A 189 12.15 27.07 14.61
CA SER A 189 11.74 27.08 13.20
C SER A 189 10.65 26.04 12.86
N GLN A 190 10.40 25.04 13.72
CA GLN A 190 9.41 23.98 13.47
C GLN A 190 8.01 24.51 13.15
N GLY A 191 7.64 25.67 13.74
CA GLY A 191 6.36 26.34 13.46
C GLY A 191 6.16 26.68 11.98
N PHE A 192 7.22 27.11 11.30
CA PHE A 192 7.16 27.47 9.87
C PHE A 192 6.98 26.26 8.96
N PHE A 193 7.65 25.14 9.28
CA PHE A 193 7.48 23.88 8.54
C PHE A 193 6.06 23.34 8.72
N LYS A 194 5.51 23.43 9.94
CA LYS A 194 4.13 23.02 10.20
C LYS A 194 3.11 23.88 9.45
N SER A 195 3.33 25.20 9.39
CA SER A 195 2.50 26.11 8.60
C SER A 195 2.58 25.79 7.12
N GLN A 196 3.76 25.57 6.58
CA GLN A 196 3.96 25.18 5.18
C GLN A 196 3.15 23.90 4.85
N GLN A 197 3.22 22.86 5.66
CA GLN A 197 2.45 21.62 5.43
C GLN A 197 0.94 21.87 5.47
N LYS A 198 0.48 22.69 6.41
CA LYS A 198 -0.94 23.06 6.52
C LYS A 198 -1.43 23.83 5.29
N ASP A 199 -0.65 24.84 4.85
CA ASP A 199 -1.04 25.69 3.74
C ASP A 199 -0.96 24.94 2.41
N LEU A 200 0.03 24.02 2.26
CA LEU A 200 0.11 23.12 1.11
C LEU A 200 -1.08 22.18 1.03
N ALA A 201 -1.50 21.58 2.17
CA ALA A 201 -2.68 20.75 2.23
C ALA A 201 -3.95 21.53 1.86
N ALA A 202 -4.07 22.80 2.28
CA ALA A 202 -5.20 23.64 1.93
C ALA A 202 -5.26 23.94 0.42
N VAL A 203 -4.11 24.24 -0.20
CA VAL A 203 -4.04 24.47 -1.67
C VAL A 203 -4.39 23.19 -2.42
N ASN A 204 -3.80 22.05 -2.03
CA ASN A 204 -4.08 20.75 -2.70
C ASN A 204 -5.55 20.36 -2.59
N GLY A 205 -6.15 20.45 -1.38
CA GLY A 205 -7.57 20.15 -1.19
C GLY A 205 -8.48 21.07 -2.02
N TYR A 206 -8.15 22.35 -2.10
CA TYR A 206 -8.90 23.30 -2.93
C TYR A 206 -8.80 22.98 -4.43
N VAL A 207 -7.59 22.64 -4.91
CA VAL A 207 -7.39 22.24 -6.32
C VAL A 207 -8.16 20.95 -6.64
N GLU A 208 -8.10 19.95 -5.75
CA GLU A 208 -8.84 18.70 -5.91
C GLU A 208 -10.36 18.93 -5.97
N GLU A 209 -10.90 19.77 -5.06
CA GLU A 209 -12.31 20.13 -5.02
C GLU A 209 -12.75 20.83 -6.31
N MET A 210 -12.00 21.85 -6.74
CA MET A 210 -12.32 22.62 -7.95
C MET A 210 -12.14 21.81 -9.23
N TYR A 211 -11.18 20.90 -9.27
CA TYR A 211 -10.97 19.99 -10.39
C TYR A 211 -12.11 18.97 -10.51
N SER A 212 -12.45 18.34 -9.40
CA SER A 212 -13.57 17.36 -9.34
C SER A 212 -14.91 18.02 -9.65
N GLY A 213 -15.12 19.26 -9.19
CA GLY A 213 -16.31 20.06 -9.45
C GLY A 213 -16.25 20.95 -10.70
N HIS A 214 -15.29 20.73 -11.63
CA HIS A 214 -15.02 21.67 -12.73
C HIS A 214 -16.26 21.98 -13.59
N ASN A 215 -17.08 20.98 -13.88
CA ASN A 215 -18.32 21.15 -14.64
C ASN A 215 -19.29 22.10 -13.91
N VAL A 216 -19.38 22.02 -12.59
CA VAL A 216 -20.22 22.89 -11.76
C VAL A 216 -19.66 24.31 -11.76
N VAL A 217 -18.34 24.46 -11.52
CA VAL A 217 -17.65 25.77 -11.54
C VAL A 217 -17.92 26.49 -12.87
N THR A 218 -17.81 25.76 -13.98
CA THR A 218 -18.03 26.31 -15.33
C THR A 218 -19.51 26.65 -15.58
N SER A 219 -20.43 25.74 -15.23
CA SER A 219 -21.88 25.90 -15.46
C SER A 219 -22.47 27.08 -14.67
N TYR A 220 -21.93 27.37 -13.51
CA TYR A 220 -22.37 28.48 -12.65
C TYR A 220 -21.53 29.76 -12.81
N ASN A 221 -20.63 29.83 -13.83
CA ASN A 221 -19.75 30.97 -14.09
C ASN A 221 -18.91 31.40 -12.87
N ALA A 222 -18.48 30.46 -12.02
CA ALA A 222 -17.76 30.71 -10.79
C ALA A 222 -16.23 30.81 -10.95
N ILE A 223 -15.71 30.89 -12.18
CA ILE A 223 -14.26 30.85 -12.49
C ILE A 223 -13.50 32.00 -11.79
N GLU A 224 -14.04 33.23 -11.80
CA GLU A 224 -13.31 34.36 -11.21
C GLU A 224 -13.26 34.29 -9.68
N SER A 225 -14.37 33.90 -9.02
CA SER A 225 -14.35 33.71 -7.55
C SER A 225 -13.42 32.56 -7.14
N THR A 226 -13.35 31.50 -7.95
CA THR A 226 -12.42 30.38 -7.74
C THR A 226 -10.97 30.81 -7.84
N LYS A 227 -10.62 31.64 -8.83
CA LYS A 227 -9.27 32.20 -8.98
C LYS A 227 -8.88 33.12 -7.82
N GLU A 228 -9.81 33.97 -7.35
CA GLU A 228 -9.55 34.86 -6.21
C GLU A 228 -9.24 34.06 -4.93
N GLU A 229 -10.01 33.00 -4.65
CA GLU A 229 -9.77 32.18 -3.45
C GLU A 229 -8.48 31.37 -3.60
N PHE A 230 -8.20 30.81 -4.78
CA PHE A 230 -6.92 30.17 -5.06
C PHE A 230 -5.75 31.14 -4.84
N ALA A 231 -5.84 32.38 -5.31
CA ALA A 231 -4.80 33.37 -5.13
C ALA A 231 -4.52 33.67 -3.64
N LYS A 232 -5.57 33.74 -2.80
CA LYS A 232 -5.40 33.94 -1.34
C LYS A 232 -4.68 32.75 -0.70
N LEU A 233 -5.08 31.52 -1.03
CA LEU A 233 -4.45 30.30 -0.52
C LEU A 233 -3.00 30.19 -0.98
N ASN A 234 -2.75 30.46 -2.27
CA ASN A 234 -1.41 30.42 -2.86
C ASN A 234 -0.47 31.47 -2.25
N ASN A 235 -0.97 32.67 -1.94
CA ASN A 235 -0.17 33.70 -1.27
C ASN A 235 0.20 33.29 0.17
N ARG A 236 -0.71 32.66 0.92
CA ARG A 236 -0.39 32.10 2.25
C ARG A 236 0.67 31.00 2.15
N LEU A 237 0.52 30.12 1.17
CA LEU A 237 1.50 29.07 0.90
C LEU A 237 2.85 29.64 0.52
N TYR A 238 2.89 30.68 -0.33
CA TYR A 238 4.12 31.39 -0.68
C TYR A 238 4.84 31.93 0.56
N ASP A 239 4.13 32.62 1.45
CA ASP A 239 4.70 33.18 2.69
C ASP A 239 5.26 32.07 3.61
N SER A 240 4.54 30.96 3.73
CA SER A 240 4.96 29.83 4.56
C SER A 240 6.17 29.11 3.95
N ILE A 241 6.17 28.88 2.64
CA ILE A 241 7.31 28.28 1.91
C ILE A 241 8.52 29.19 1.99
N TRP A 242 8.36 30.48 1.75
CA TRP A 242 9.48 31.42 1.79
C TRP A 242 10.17 31.39 3.15
N LYS A 243 9.42 31.47 4.25
CA LYS A 243 9.97 31.43 5.62
C LYS A 243 10.67 30.11 5.93
N SER A 244 10.05 28.99 5.58
CA SER A 244 10.64 27.67 5.83
C SER A 244 11.89 27.42 4.98
N GLN A 245 11.89 27.83 3.70
CA GLN A 245 13.03 27.67 2.80
C GLN A 245 14.18 28.62 3.15
N PHE A 246 13.88 29.86 3.56
CA PHE A 246 14.90 30.77 4.07
C PHE A 246 15.65 30.16 5.26
N ILE A 247 14.92 29.62 6.23
CA ILE A 247 15.52 28.98 7.40
C ILE A 247 16.32 27.72 7.02
N SER A 248 15.77 26.88 6.15
CA SER A 248 16.49 25.71 5.63
C SER A 248 17.77 26.10 4.89
N GLY A 249 17.70 27.15 4.05
CA GLY A 249 18.83 27.62 3.28
C GLY A 249 19.97 28.19 4.12
N ILE A 250 19.66 28.86 5.23
CA ILE A 250 20.68 29.46 6.11
C ILE A 250 21.38 28.43 7.00
N MET A 251 20.81 27.21 7.16
CA MET A 251 21.40 26.17 8.02
C MET A 251 22.79 25.74 7.56
N MET A 252 22.99 25.58 6.24
CA MET A 252 24.29 25.14 5.72
C MET A 252 25.40 26.20 5.94
N PRO A 253 25.19 27.49 5.66
CA PRO A 253 26.11 28.56 6.06
C PRO A 253 26.44 28.62 7.56
N ILE A 254 25.41 28.42 8.44
CA ILE A 254 25.63 28.40 9.89
C ILE A 254 26.51 27.20 10.29
N MET A 255 26.25 26.00 9.77
CA MET A 255 27.08 24.82 10.03
C MET A 255 28.54 25.02 9.55
N MET A 256 28.71 25.67 8.40
CA MET A 256 30.04 26.02 7.88
C MET A 256 30.75 27.03 8.78
N LEU A 257 30.03 28.06 9.26
CA LEU A 257 30.57 29.03 10.22
C LEU A 257 31.06 28.36 11.50
N ILE A 258 30.26 27.45 12.08
CA ILE A 258 30.62 26.69 13.28
C ILE A 258 31.89 25.86 13.04
N GLY A 259 31.96 25.14 11.90
CA GLY A 259 33.13 24.37 11.53
C GLY A 259 34.38 25.21 11.38
N ASN A 260 34.28 26.39 10.70
CA ASN A 260 35.39 27.31 10.52
C ASN A 260 35.83 27.96 11.85
N PHE A 261 34.87 28.24 12.74
CA PHE A 261 35.17 28.75 14.08
C PHE A 261 35.95 27.72 14.93
N SER A 262 35.48 26.46 14.94
CA SER A 262 36.19 25.36 15.59
C SER A 262 37.60 25.18 15.01
N TYR A 263 37.74 25.27 13.70
CA TYR A 263 39.02 25.22 12.99
C TYR A 263 39.99 26.33 13.44
N ALA A 264 39.50 27.59 13.50
CA ALA A 264 40.29 28.71 13.97
C ALA A 264 40.74 28.56 15.43
N LEU A 265 39.86 28.08 16.33
CA LEU A 265 40.18 27.82 17.72
C LEU A 265 41.30 26.78 17.85
N VAL A 266 41.25 25.69 17.09
CA VAL A 266 42.24 24.63 17.06
C VAL A 266 43.60 25.18 16.60
N ILE A 267 43.64 26.07 15.60
CA ILE A 267 44.88 26.69 15.15
C ILE A 267 45.47 27.62 16.23
N ILE A 268 44.64 28.48 16.82
CA ILE A 268 45.12 29.43 17.85
C ILE A 268 45.68 28.73 19.08
N VAL A 269 44.91 27.79 19.65
CA VAL A 269 45.33 27.01 20.83
C VAL A 269 46.50 26.11 20.47
N GLY A 270 46.45 25.47 19.28
CA GLY A 270 47.52 24.62 18.78
C GLY A 270 48.85 25.38 18.60
N ALA A 271 48.79 26.56 18.02
CA ALA A 271 49.95 27.41 17.87
C ALA A 271 50.57 27.81 19.24
N ALA A 272 49.72 28.20 20.20
CA ALA A 272 50.19 28.50 21.56
C ALA A 272 50.88 27.29 22.23
N LEU A 273 50.34 26.09 22.10
CA LEU A 273 50.94 24.87 22.62
C LEU A 273 52.24 24.49 21.89
N ALA A 274 52.30 24.71 20.59
CA ALA A 274 53.51 24.45 19.79
C ALA A 274 54.64 25.43 20.12
N LEU A 275 54.37 26.73 20.30
CA LEU A 275 55.35 27.72 20.73
C LEU A 275 55.91 27.41 22.11
N ASN A 276 55.13 26.79 22.99
CA ASN A 276 55.59 26.31 24.30
C ASN A 276 56.26 24.91 24.23
N GLY A 277 56.51 24.38 23.04
CA GLY A 277 57.17 23.08 22.85
C GLY A 277 56.38 21.84 23.30
N GLN A 278 55.08 22.01 23.58
CA GLN A 278 54.22 20.91 24.08
C GLN A 278 53.73 19.98 22.99
N ILE A 279 53.57 20.48 21.76
CA ILE A 279 53.11 19.70 20.58
C ILE A 279 53.93 20.05 19.35
N SER A 280 53.98 19.14 18.38
CA SER A 280 54.54 19.41 17.04
C SER A 280 53.53 20.09 16.11
N ILE A 281 54.02 20.77 15.08
CA ILE A 281 53.20 21.42 14.03
C ILE A 281 52.31 20.41 13.33
N GLY A 282 52.82 19.16 13.14
CA GLY A 282 52.03 18.09 12.52
C GLY A 282 50.79 17.71 13.32
N ILE A 283 50.78 17.87 14.66
CA ILE A 283 49.58 17.64 15.47
C ILE A 283 48.50 18.67 15.14
N ILE A 284 48.85 19.94 14.92
CA ILE A 284 47.90 20.99 14.53
C ILE A 284 47.24 20.60 13.20
N VAL A 285 48.06 20.21 12.21
CA VAL A 285 47.57 19.81 10.87
C VAL A 285 46.65 18.59 10.97
N ALA A 286 46.97 17.60 11.79
CA ALA A 286 46.11 16.44 12.04
C ALA A 286 44.77 16.85 12.67
N PHE A 287 44.78 17.73 13.67
CA PHE A 287 43.56 18.23 14.31
C PHE A 287 42.69 19.06 13.36
N MET A 288 43.30 19.82 12.45
CA MET A 288 42.58 20.53 11.38
C MET A 288 41.76 19.56 10.51
N ALA A 289 42.32 18.38 10.20
CA ALA A 289 41.60 17.33 9.50
C ALA A 289 40.52 16.68 10.41
N TYR A 290 40.83 16.41 11.67
CA TYR A 290 39.89 15.79 12.60
C TYR A 290 38.69 16.67 12.92
N VAL A 291 38.80 17.99 12.98
CA VAL A 291 37.64 18.90 13.13
C VAL A 291 36.56 18.61 12.06
N ARG A 292 36.98 18.42 10.82
CA ARG A 292 36.05 18.13 9.71
C ARG A 292 35.49 16.70 9.82
N ILE A 293 36.35 15.69 10.09
CA ILE A 293 35.97 14.28 10.23
C ILE A 293 35.06 14.06 11.45
N PHE A 294 35.13 14.93 12.47
CA PHE A 294 34.26 14.86 13.65
C PHE A 294 32.90 15.55 13.46
N SER A 295 32.88 16.72 12.85
CA SER A 295 31.66 17.55 12.76
C SER A 295 30.65 17.00 11.76
N GLN A 296 31.08 16.49 10.61
CA GLN A 296 30.22 16.00 9.55
C GLN A 296 29.35 14.78 9.95
N PRO A 297 29.93 13.73 10.57
CA PRO A 297 29.16 12.56 11.00
C PRO A 297 28.09 12.88 12.05
N LEU A 298 28.28 13.86 12.90
CA LEU A 298 27.26 14.27 13.88
C LEU A 298 25.97 14.75 13.20
N SER A 299 26.11 15.53 12.11
CA SER A 299 24.97 15.95 11.29
C SER A 299 24.29 14.75 10.60
N GLN A 300 25.10 13.81 10.10
CA GLN A 300 24.59 12.59 9.47
C GLN A 300 23.82 11.69 10.45
N ILE A 301 24.29 11.58 11.70
CA ILE A 301 23.58 10.85 12.77
C ILE A 301 22.22 11.50 13.03
N ALA A 302 22.17 12.83 13.17
CA ALA A 302 20.91 13.53 13.40
C ALA A 302 19.89 13.33 12.27
N GLN A 303 20.32 13.45 11.00
CA GLN A 303 19.48 13.19 9.83
C GLN A 303 19.06 11.72 9.75
N GLY A 304 19.99 10.80 9.99
CA GLY A 304 19.75 9.37 9.97
C GLY A 304 18.75 8.91 11.04
N ILE A 305 18.77 9.50 12.24
CA ILE A 305 17.78 9.22 13.29
C ILE A 305 16.39 9.61 12.81
N THR A 306 16.23 10.77 12.15
CA THR A 306 14.92 11.20 11.59
C THR A 306 14.44 10.21 10.53
N SER A 307 15.31 9.77 9.61
CA SER A 307 14.97 8.76 8.60
C SER A 307 14.62 7.41 9.22
N LEU A 308 15.32 6.99 10.28
CA LEU A 308 14.98 5.76 11.01
C LEU A 308 13.64 5.86 11.73
N GLN A 309 13.25 7.03 12.23
CA GLN A 309 11.91 7.26 12.78
C GLN A 309 10.82 7.14 11.71
N GLN A 310 11.07 7.68 10.51
CA GLN A 310 10.15 7.51 9.36
C GLN A 310 10.02 6.04 8.96
N ALA A 311 11.14 5.31 8.84
CA ALA A 311 11.14 3.88 8.58
C ALA A 311 10.35 3.10 9.65
N SER A 312 10.56 3.44 10.92
CA SER A 312 9.87 2.80 12.05
C SER A 312 8.35 3.04 12.01
N ALA A 313 7.91 4.25 11.67
CA ALA A 313 6.49 4.57 11.55
C ALA A 313 5.84 3.82 10.38
N ALA A 314 6.49 3.79 9.21
CA ALA A 314 6.00 3.07 8.03
C ALA A 314 5.97 1.54 8.28
N MET A 315 7.04 0.96 8.82
CA MET A 315 7.05 -0.46 9.22
C MET A 315 5.97 -0.79 10.26
N GLY A 316 5.69 0.14 11.19
CA GLY A 316 4.62 -0.04 12.17
C GLY A 316 3.27 -0.30 11.50
N ARG A 317 2.91 0.50 10.49
CA ARG A 317 1.66 0.32 9.71
C ARG A 317 1.66 -0.97 8.88
N VAL A 318 2.81 -1.32 8.28
CA VAL A 318 2.94 -2.59 7.56
C VAL A 318 2.73 -3.79 8.48
N PHE A 319 3.36 -3.80 9.67
CA PHE A 319 3.19 -4.90 10.61
C PHE A 319 1.81 -4.92 11.27
N GLU A 320 1.16 -3.78 11.44
CA GLU A 320 -0.23 -3.70 11.87
C GLU A 320 -1.14 -4.39 10.85
N PHE A 321 -0.95 -4.13 9.54
CA PHE A 321 -1.64 -4.83 8.47
C PHE A 321 -1.35 -6.34 8.46
N LEU A 322 -0.09 -6.76 8.60
CA LEU A 322 0.28 -8.17 8.64
C LEU A 322 -0.25 -8.91 9.89
N ALA A 323 -0.57 -8.18 10.96
CA ALA A 323 -1.14 -8.72 12.19
C ALA A 323 -2.68 -8.82 12.17
N GLU A 324 -3.35 -8.30 11.13
CA GLU A 324 -4.81 -8.42 10.99
C GLU A 324 -5.25 -9.89 10.99
N GLU A 325 -6.46 -10.12 11.45
CA GLU A 325 -7.03 -11.46 11.55
C GLU A 325 -7.29 -12.05 10.16
N GLU A 326 -6.80 -13.25 9.93
CA GLU A 326 -7.00 -13.98 8.67
C GLU A 326 -8.29 -14.80 8.71
N MET A 327 -8.81 -15.14 7.54
CA MET A 327 -9.87 -16.14 7.42
C MET A 327 -9.40 -17.46 8.04
N GLU A 328 -10.36 -18.22 8.56
CA GLU A 328 -10.10 -19.54 9.11
C GLU A 328 -9.38 -20.45 8.09
N ASP A 329 -8.37 -21.17 8.55
CA ASP A 329 -7.74 -22.23 7.74
C ASP A 329 -8.74 -23.40 7.57
N GLU A 330 -9.19 -23.57 6.34
CA GLU A 330 -10.17 -24.60 5.96
C GLU A 330 -9.51 -25.89 5.44
N SER A 331 -8.20 -26.04 5.56
CA SER A 331 -7.47 -27.23 5.08
C SER A 331 -7.96 -28.55 5.68
N HIS A 332 -8.53 -28.46 6.88
CA HIS A 332 -9.08 -29.60 7.64
C HIS A 332 -10.48 -30.04 7.20
N LYS A 333 -11.18 -29.23 6.36
CA LYS A 333 -12.53 -29.55 5.87
C LYS A 333 -12.40 -30.52 4.69
N GLU A 334 -12.95 -31.73 4.84
CA GLU A 334 -12.80 -32.82 3.86
C GLU A 334 -14.07 -33.07 3.04
N ARG A 335 -15.21 -32.48 3.41
CA ARG A 335 -16.48 -32.71 2.70
C ARG A 335 -16.50 -32.06 1.35
N GLN A 336 -16.71 -32.86 0.32
CA GLN A 336 -16.86 -32.42 -1.08
C GLN A 336 -18.29 -32.68 -1.55
N LEU A 337 -18.81 -31.80 -2.38
CA LEU A 337 -20.07 -31.99 -3.08
C LEU A 337 -19.85 -32.93 -4.28
N SER A 338 -20.39 -34.14 -4.22
CA SER A 338 -20.46 -35.06 -5.36
C SER A 338 -21.85 -34.98 -5.99
N ASP A 339 -21.93 -34.88 -7.32
CA ASP A 339 -23.18 -34.83 -8.10
C ASP A 339 -24.16 -33.72 -7.66
N MET A 340 -23.71 -32.46 -7.78
CA MET A 340 -24.51 -31.30 -7.41
C MET A 340 -25.79 -31.17 -8.22
N LYS A 341 -26.94 -31.23 -7.52
CA LYS A 341 -28.27 -30.97 -8.09
C LYS A 341 -28.69 -29.52 -7.97
N GLY A 342 -28.10 -28.80 -6.99
CA GLY A 342 -28.33 -27.38 -6.79
C GLY A 342 -29.50 -27.03 -5.87
N GLN A 343 -29.85 -27.90 -4.91
CA GLN A 343 -30.81 -27.53 -3.86
C GLN A 343 -30.11 -26.67 -2.81
N VAL A 344 -30.72 -25.54 -2.39
CA VAL A 344 -30.21 -24.67 -1.32
C VAL A 344 -31.28 -24.49 -0.24
N VAL A 345 -30.89 -24.72 1.01
CA VAL A 345 -31.76 -24.58 2.18
C VAL A 345 -31.15 -23.61 3.18
N PHE A 346 -31.87 -22.56 3.50
CA PHE A 346 -31.62 -21.66 4.61
C PHE A 346 -32.48 -22.10 5.81
N ASP A 347 -31.86 -22.33 6.96
CA ASP A 347 -32.55 -22.74 8.20
C ASP A 347 -32.22 -21.74 9.30
N ARG A 348 -33.13 -20.82 9.58
CA ARG A 348 -33.08 -19.80 10.63
C ARG A 348 -31.76 -19.01 10.64
N VAL A 349 -31.34 -18.55 9.47
CA VAL A 349 -30.11 -17.81 9.31
C VAL A 349 -30.23 -16.40 9.92
N SER A 350 -29.30 -16.06 10.79
CA SER A 350 -29.16 -14.69 11.31
C SER A 350 -27.73 -14.20 11.11
N PHE A 351 -27.59 -12.92 10.76
CA PHE A 351 -26.28 -12.34 10.44
C PHE A 351 -26.26 -10.82 10.65
N GLY A 352 -25.11 -10.30 11.09
CA GLY A 352 -24.78 -8.89 11.16
C GLY A 352 -23.34 -8.59 10.75
N TYR A 353 -23.10 -7.51 10.02
CA TYR A 353 -21.73 -7.06 9.68
C TYR A 353 -20.95 -6.62 10.91
N THR A 354 -21.66 -6.14 11.94
CA THR A 354 -21.11 -5.81 13.25
C THR A 354 -21.91 -6.52 14.35
N PRO A 355 -21.30 -6.84 15.51
CA PRO A 355 -22.00 -7.53 16.60
C PRO A 355 -23.20 -6.74 17.15
N GLU A 356 -23.19 -5.41 16.98
CA GLU A 356 -24.21 -4.51 17.54
C GLU A 356 -25.45 -4.42 16.64
N ARG A 357 -25.36 -4.82 15.36
CA ARG A 357 -26.45 -4.65 14.39
C ARG A 357 -26.67 -5.90 13.57
N THR A 358 -27.70 -6.65 13.91
CA THR A 358 -28.20 -7.76 13.07
C THR A 358 -28.91 -7.17 11.83
N ILE A 359 -28.60 -7.72 10.68
CA ILE A 359 -29.18 -7.32 9.38
C ILE A 359 -30.16 -8.36 8.87
N ILE A 360 -29.87 -9.64 9.05
CA ILE A 360 -30.73 -10.77 8.67
C ILE A 360 -31.23 -11.43 9.93
N HIS A 361 -32.54 -11.64 10.01
CA HIS A 361 -33.21 -12.18 11.18
C HIS A 361 -33.96 -13.45 10.81
N ASP A 362 -33.55 -14.61 11.36
CA ASP A 362 -34.26 -15.89 11.30
C ASP A 362 -34.71 -16.30 9.88
N PHE A 363 -33.90 -15.98 8.88
CA PHE A 363 -34.18 -16.17 7.46
C PHE A 363 -34.25 -17.66 7.14
N SER A 364 -35.42 -18.13 6.64
CA SER A 364 -35.68 -19.52 6.31
C SER A 364 -36.35 -19.64 4.95
N ALA A 365 -35.68 -20.33 4.01
CA ALA A 365 -36.17 -20.55 2.65
C ALA A 365 -35.57 -21.82 2.07
N THR A 366 -36.28 -22.43 1.11
CA THR A 366 -35.78 -23.58 0.36
C THR A 366 -35.91 -23.30 -1.14
N ALA A 367 -34.78 -23.36 -1.84
CA ALA A 367 -34.71 -23.33 -3.30
C ALA A 367 -34.49 -24.76 -3.81
N HIS A 368 -35.39 -25.29 -4.63
CA HIS A 368 -35.24 -26.60 -5.23
C HIS A 368 -34.32 -26.55 -6.46
N ALA A 369 -33.75 -27.70 -6.81
CA ALA A 369 -32.87 -27.83 -7.98
C ALA A 369 -33.56 -27.31 -9.26
N GLY A 370 -32.88 -26.43 -10.01
CA GLY A 370 -33.38 -25.82 -11.24
C GLY A 370 -34.41 -24.69 -11.06
N GLN A 371 -34.71 -24.29 -9.82
CA GLN A 371 -35.71 -23.27 -9.50
C GLN A 371 -35.14 -21.86 -9.67
N LYS A 372 -35.94 -20.96 -10.23
CA LYS A 372 -35.64 -19.52 -10.30
C LYS A 372 -36.20 -18.83 -9.06
N VAL A 373 -35.34 -18.31 -8.21
CA VAL A 373 -35.67 -17.62 -6.95
C VAL A 373 -35.43 -16.13 -7.11
N ALA A 374 -36.48 -15.32 -7.08
CA ALA A 374 -36.36 -13.87 -7.07
C ALA A 374 -36.33 -13.33 -5.62
N ILE A 375 -35.37 -12.47 -5.30
CA ILE A 375 -35.29 -11.78 -4.02
C ILE A 375 -35.69 -10.33 -4.25
N VAL A 376 -36.83 -9.91 -3.70
CA VAL A 376 -37.41 -8.57 -3.88
C VAL A 376 -37.57 -7.86 -2.55
N GLY A 377 -37.58 -6.53 -2.57
CA GLY A 377 -37.76 -5.68 -1.37
C GLY A 377 -37.09 -4.33 -1.52
N PRO A 378 -37.36 -3.38 -0.63
CA PRO A 378 -36.81 -2.04 -0.69
C PRO A 378 -35.27 -2.05 -0.52
N THR A 379 -34.66 -0.90 -0.85
CA THR A 379 -33.22 -0.70 -0.57
C THR A 379 -32.94 -0.85 0.93
N GLY A 380 -31.89 -1.60 1.28
CA GLY A 380 -31.57 -1.88 2.67
C GLY A 380 -32.30 -3.07 3.31
N ALA A 381 -33.18 -3.78 2.57
CA ALA A 381 -33.88 -4.96 3.09
C ALA A 381 -32.98 -6.18 3.37
N GLY A 382 -31.71 -6.16 2.95
CA GLY A 382 -30.76 -7.26 3.16
C GLY A 382 -30.55 -8.20 1.95
N LYS A 383 -31.04 -7.85 0.75
CA LYS A 383 -30.97 -8.67 -0.47
C LYS A 383 -29.52 -9.06 -0.83
N THR A 384 -28.64 -8.08 -0.97
CA THR A 384 -27.21 -8.30 -1.26
C THR A 384 -26.50 -9.06 -0.12
N THR A 385 -26.96 -8.89 1.13
CA THR A 385 -26.44 -9.64 2.27
C THR A 385 -26.69 -11.14 2.12
N ILE A 386 -27.88 -11.55 1.67
CA ILE A 386 -28.17 -12.98 1.41
C ILE A 386 -27.23 -13.54 0.34
N VAL A 387 -26.96 -12.81 -0.73
CA VAL A 387 -25.99 -13.20 -1.77
C VAL A 387 -24.60 -13.37 -1.19
N ASN A 388 -24.15 -12.42 -0.36
CA ASN A 388 -22.83 -12.51 0.29
C ASN A 388 -22.71 -13.73 1.22
N LEU A 389 -23.81 -14.11 1.90
CA LEU A 389 -23.85 -15.30 2.74
C LEU A 389 -23.87 -16.59 1.92
N LEU A 390 -24.59 -16.62 0.78
CA LEU A 390 -24.58 -17.75 -0.16
C LEU A 390 -23.17 -18.03 -0.69
N MET A 391 -22.46 -16.96 -1.06
CA MET A 391 -21.07 -17.05 -1.54
C MET A 391 -20.06 -17.31 -0.41
N LYS A 392 -20.52 -17.42 0.85
CA LYS A 392 -19.64 -17.59 2.00
C LYS A 392 -18.53 -16.54 2.10
N PHE A 393 -18.83 -15.31 1.63
CA PHE A 393 -17.95 -14.14 1.85
C PHE A 393 -17.93 -13.72 3.32
N TYR A 394 -19.00 -14.06 4.05
CA TYR A 394 -19.16 -13.89 5.49
C TYR A 394 -19.67 -15.18 6.10
N GLU A 395 -19.22 -15.47 7.33
CA GLU A 395 -19.79 -16.55 8.13
C GLU A 395 -21.09 -16.11 8.81
N ILE A 396 -22.07 -16.99 8.86
CA ILE A 396 -23.35 -16.72 9.53
C ILE A 396 -23.21 -16.78 11.05
N ASP A 397 -23.95 -15.92 11.76
CA ASP A 397 -23.93 -15.89 13.23
C ASP A 397 -24.75 -17.05 13.82
N LYS A 398 -25.93 -17.33 13.24
CA LYS A 398 -26.83 -18.41 13.68
C LYS A 398 -27.47 -19.09 12.50
N GLY A 399 -27.96 -20.31 12.74
CA GLY A 399 -28.63 -21.13 11.73
C GLY A 399 -27.67 -21.93 10.85
N SER A 400 -28.14 -22.38 9.69
CA SER A 400 -27.34 -23.10 8.71
C SER A 400 -27.76 -22.76 7.27
N ILE A 401 -26.78 -22.78 6.34
CA ILE A 401 -27.02 -22.75 4.89
C ILE A 401 -26.49 -24.09 4.37
N ARG A 402 -27.37 -24.84 3.67
CA ARG A 402 -27.00 -26.15 3.13
C ARG A 402 -27.15 -26.17 1.62
N ILE A 403 -26.14 -26.73 0.95
CA ILE A 403 -26.16 -26.99 -0.50
C ILE A 403 -26.21 -28.50 -0.67
N ASP A 404 -27.25 -29.00 -1.34
CA ASP A 404 -27.52 -30.45 -1.52
C ASP A 404 -27.40 -31.25 -0.21
N GLY A 405 -27.89 -30.66 0.91
CA GLY A 405 -27.91 -31.27 2.24
C GLY A 405 -26.60 -31.10 3.03
N VAL A 406 -25.52 -30.60 2.45
CA VAL A 406 -24.24 -30.34 3.14
C VAL A 406 -24.20 -28.91 3.68
N ASP A 407 -23.88 -28.76 4.96
CA ASP A 407 -23.73 -27.40 5.56
C ASP A 407 -22.49 -26.70 5.01
N THR A 408 -22.65 -25.45 4.58
CA THR A 408 -21.55 -24.62 4.06
C THR A 408 -20.42 -24.41 5.09
N LYS A 409 -20.70 -24.53 6.38
CA LYS A 409 -19.69 -24.49 7.44
C LYS A 409 -18.70 -25.66 7.35
N GLU A 410 -19.15 -26.82 6.86
CA GLU A 410 -18.33 -28.03 6.71
C GLU A 410 -17.55 -28.07 5.38
N MET A 411 -17.87 -27.15 4.45
CA MET A 411 -17.25 -27.04 3.14
C MET A 411 -16.14 -26.01 3.12
N LYS A 412 -15.15 -26.19 2.23
CA LYS A 412 -14.18 -25.15 1.90
C LYS A 412 -14.86 -24.01 1.12
N ARG A 413 -14.42 -22.77 1.33
CA ARG A 413 -14.91 -21.63 0.53
C ARG A 413 -14.72 -21.83 -0.97
N SER A 414 -13.58 -22.40 -1.37
CA SER A 414 -13.31 -22.72 -2.78
C SER A 414 -14.39 -23.61 -3.39
N GLU A 415 -14.86 -24.63 -2.66
CA GLU A 415 -15.91 -25.56 -3.13
C GLU A 415 -17.27 -24.87 -3.24
N VAL A 416 -17.60 -23.98 -2.29
CA VAL A 416 -18.81 -23.14 -2.40
C VAL A 416 -18.70 -22.23 -3.60
N HIS A 417 -17.54 -21.56 -3.80
CA HIS A 417 -17.33 -20.68 -4.94
C HIS A 417 -17.37 -21.41 -6.29
N ASP A 418 -16.88 -22.67 -6.35
CA ASP A 418 -16.94 -23.49 -7.54
C ASP A 418 -18.37 -23.89 -7.90
N ALA A 419 -19.24 -24.04 -6.89
CA ALA A 419 -20.65 -24.36 -7.07
C ALA A 419 -21.47 -23.23 -7.70
N PHE A 420 -21.02 -21.98 -7.63
CA PHE A 420 -21.75 -20.80 -8.11
C PHE A 420 -21.11 -20.14 -9.32
N SER A 421 -21.92 -19.76 -10.30
CA SER A 421 -21.61 -18.68 -11.24
C SER A 421 -22.24 -17.38 -10.73
N MET A 422 -21.58 -16.23 -10.95
CA MET A 422 -22.03 -14.95 -10.41
C MET A 422 -21.91 -13.85 -11.46
N VAL A 423 -23.00 -13.07 -11.64
CA VAL A 423 -23.02 -11.84 -12.42
C VAL A 423 -23.44 -10.71 -11.49
N LEU A 424 -22.52 -9.79 -11.24
CA LEU A 424 -22.74 -8.65 -10.34
C LEU A 424 -23.25 -7.42 -11.10
N GLN A 425 -23.86 -6.51 -10.36
CA GLN A 425 -24.25 -5.19 -10.84
C GLN A 425 -23.04 -4.40 -11.36
N ASP A 426 -21.96 -4.34 -10.56
CA ASP A 426 -20.71 -3.74 -10.95
C ASP A 426 -19.89 -4.74 -11.78
N THR A 427 -19.85 -4.51 -13.09
CA THR A 427 -19.12 -5.35 -14.03
C THR A 427 -17.62 -5.06 -13.97
N TRP A 428 -16.82 -6.01 -13.51
CA TRP A 428 -15.36 -5.87 -13.47
C TRP A 428 -14.69 -6.71 -14.56
N LEU A 429 -13.85 -6.04 -15.36
CA LEU A 429 -12.98 -6.67 -16.34
C LEU A 429 -11.53 -6.33 -15.97
N PHE A 430 -10.66 -7.33 -16.07
CA PHE A 430 -9.23 -7.18 -15.79
C PHE A 430 -8.50 -6.69 -17.04
N GLU A 431 -7.38 -6.01 -16.85
CA GLU A 431 -6.43 -5.73 -17.93
C GLU A 431 -5.93 -7.06 -18.52
N GLY A 432 -6.04 -7.20 -19.83
CA GLY A 432 -5.76 -8.44 -20.55
C GLY A 432 -6.70 -8.60 -21.74
N THR A 433 -6.59 -9.73 -22.47
CA THR A 433 -7.44 -9.96 -23.64
C THR A 433 -8.90 -10.21 -23.26
N ILE A 434 -9.82 -10.00 -24.21
CA ILE A 434 -11.24 -10.40 -24.06
C ILE A 434 -11.29 -11.89 -23.74
N ARG A 435 -10.51 -12.72 -24.42
CA ARG A 435 -10.39 -14.17 -24.18
C ARG A 435 -10.02 -14.46 -22.73
N ASP A 436 -8.96 -13.81 -22.20
CA ASP A 436 -8.52 -13.99 -20.80
C ASP A 436 -9.61 -13.63 -19.81
N ASN A 437 -10.35 -12.56 -20.10
CA ASN A 437 -11.47 -12.12 -19.28
C ASN A 437 -12.64 -13.09 -19.31
N LEU A 438 -12.92 -13.76 -20.43
CA LEU A 438 -13.98 -14.75 -20.56
C LEU A 438 -13.63 -16.07 -19.87
N ILE A 439 -12.42 -16.59 -20.11
CA ILE A 439 -11.93 -17.83 -19.49
C ILE A 439 -11.66 -17.62 -17.99
N TYR A 440 -11.10 -16.46 -17.65
CA TYR A 440 -10.66 -16.08 -16.31
C TYR A 440 -9.79 -17.19 -15.67
N ASN A 441 -10.16 -17.75 -14.54
CA ASN A 441 -9.36 -18.78 -13.84
C ASN A 441 -9.73 -20.23 -14.23
N GLN A 442 -10.42 -20.45 -15.35
CA GLN A 442 -10.83 -21.79 -15.77
C GLN A 442 -9.74 -22.45 -16.62
N THR A 443 -9.61 -23.76 -16.54
CA THR A 443 -8.66 -24.55 -17.30
C THR A 443 -9.38 -25.45 -18.30
N GLY A 444 -8.76 -25.71 -19.47
CA GLY A 444 -9.29 -26.65 -20.46
C GLY A 444 -10.44 -26.11 -21.31
N ILE A 445 -10.69 -24.80 -21.32
CA ILE A 445 -11.70 -24.17 -22.17
C ILE A 445 -11.12 -24.02 -23.59
N SER A 446 -11.78 -24.60 -24.61
CA SER A 446 -11.38 -24.46 -25.99
C SER A 446 -11.86 -23.13 -26.59
N ASP A 447 -11.18 -22.69 -27.67
CA ASP A 447 -11.53 -21.47 -28.40
C ASP A 447 -12.93 -21.53 -28.97
N GLU A 448 -13.36 -22.71 -29.45
CA GLU A 448 -14.72 -22.92 -29.95
C GLU A 448 -15.75 -22.62 -28.87
N ARG A 449 -15.50 -23.07 -27.65
CA ARG A 449 -16.41 -22.85 -26.51
C ARG A 449 -16.46 -21.39 -26.10
N VAL A 450 -15.35 -20.66 -26.18
CA VAL A 450 -15.30 -19.20 -25.96
C VAL A 450 -16.14 -18.47 -27.01
N ILE A 451 -16.01 -18.85 -28.28
CA ILE A 451 -16.78 -18.26 -29.39
C ILE A 451 -18.27 -18.58 -29.24
N GLU A 452 -18.62 -19.81 -28.86
CA GLU A 452 -20.00 -20.23 -28.60
C GLU A 452 -20.64 -19.43 -27.48
N ALA A 453 -19.91 -19.19 -26.38
CA ALA A 453 -20.39 -18.34 -25.30
C ALA A 453 -20.64 -16.89 -25.77
N GLY A 454 -19.70 -16.31 -26.53
CA GLY A 454 -19.87 -14.98 -27.12
C GLY A 454 -21.07 -14.87 -28.08
N LYS A 455 -21.33 -15.92 -28.87
CA LYS A 455 -22.53 -16.00 -29.73
C LYS A 455 -23.81 -16.16 -28.91
N ALA A 456 -23.76 -16.95 -27.85
CA ALA A 456 -24.89 -17.23 -26.98
C ALA A 456 -25.45 -15.99 -26.30
N VAL A 457 -24.56 -15.06 -25.89
CA VAL A 457 -24.93 -13.79 -25.27
C VAL A 457 -25.05 -12.64 -26.28
N GLY A 458 -24.80 -12.88 -27.58
CA GLY A 458 -24.99 -11.89 -28.64
C GLY A 458 -23.86 -10.88 -28.83
N ILE A 459 -22.72 -11.02 -28.13
CA ILE A 459 -21.57 -10.09 -28.19
C ILE A 459 -20.54 -10.45 -29.27
N HIS A 460 -20.59 -11.67 -29.84
CA HIS A 460 -19.60 -12.17 -30.81
C HIS A 460 -19.40 -11.22 -31.99
N HIS A 461 -20.47 -10.70 -32.58
CA HIS A 461 -20.37 -9.80 -33.73
C HIS A 461 -19.58 -8.54 -33.39
N PHE A 462 -19.84 -7.94 -32.24
CA PHE A 462 -19.10 -6.77 -31.77
C PHE A 462 -17.60 -7.10 -31.57
N ILE A 463 -17.29 -8.22 -30.91
CA ILE A 463 -15.90 -8.64 -30.71
C ILE A 463 -15.16 -8.77 -32.03
N MET A 464 -15.81 -9.33 -33.06
CA MET A 464 -15.23 -9.49 -34.40
C MET A 464 -15.08 -8.18 -35.18
N THR A 465 -15.63 -7.07 -34.72
CA THR A 465 -15.37 -5.73 -35.30
C THR A 465 -14.10 -5.09 -34.73
N LEU A 466 -13.57 -5.62 -33.62
CA LEU A 466 -12.31 -5.16 -33.04
C LEU A 466 -11.12 -5.69 -33.86
N PRO A 467 -9.98 -4.95 -33.90
CA PRO A 467 -8.83 -5.31 -34.74
C PRO A 467 -8.33 -6.74 -34.50
N ASP A 468 -8.25 -7.16 -33.24
CA ASP A 468 -7.68 -8.47 -32.86
C ASP A 468 -8.76 -9.46 -32.36
N GLY A 469 -10.06 -9.12 -32.54
CA GLY A 469 -11.18 -9.98 -32.15
C GLY A 469 -11.13 -10.34 -30.66
N TYR A 470 -11.16 -11.64 -30.32
CA TYR A 470 -11.08 -12.13 -28.93
C TYR A 470 -9.71 -11.88 -28.26
N ASP A 471 -8.66 -11.63 -29.04
CA ASP A 471 -7.32 -11.33 -28.53
C ASP A 471 -7.08 -9.82 -28.32
N THR A 472 -8.12 -8.99 -28.55
CA THR A 472 -8.09 -7.55 -28.25
C THR A 472 -7.85 -7.35 -26.75
N VAL A 473 -6.82 -6.57 -26.42
CA VAL A 473 -6.47 -6.23 -25.04
C VAL A 473 -7.40 -5.14 -24.52
N LEU A 474 -8.03 -5.39 -23.39
CA LEU A 474 -8.85 -4.41 -22.67
C LEU A 474 -7.93 -3.57 -21.78
N ASP A 475 -7.70 -2.35 -22.20
CA ASP A 475 -6.93 -1.32 -21.49
C ASP A 475 -7.71 0.01 -21.51
N ASP A 476 -7.08 1.08 -21.04
CA ASP A 476 -7.69 2.42 -21.03
C ASP A 476 -8.02 2.97 -22.43
N THR A 477 -7.51 2.37 -23.50
CA THR A 477 -7.73 2.79 -24.90
C THR A 477 -8.98 2.16 -25.53
N VAL A 478 -9.40 0.99 -25.04
CA VAL A 478 -10.57 0.27 -25.52
C VAL A 478 -11.78 0.57 -24.62
N THR A 479 -12.62 1.51 -25.06
CA THR A 479 -13.82 1.90 -24.30
C THR A 479 -15.00 0.98 -24.65
N LEU A 480 -15.33 0.07 -23.73
CA LEU A 480 -16.55 -0.74 -23.82
C LEU A 480 -17.74 -0.01 -23.16
N SER A 481 -18.92 -0.11 -23.77
CA SER A 481 -20.16 0.35 -23.13
C SER A 481 -20.49 -0.50 -21.89
N VAL A 482 -21.30 0.04 -20.97
CA VAL A 482 -21.76 -0.68 -19.77
C VAL A 482 -22.43 -2.01 -20.16
N GLY A 483 -23.30 -2.00 -21.17
CA GLY A 483 -23.97 -3.21 -21.67
C GLY A 483 -23.00 -4.23 -22.27
N GLN A 484 -21.98 -3.79 -23.02
CA GLN A 484 -20.96 -4.70 -23.54
C GLN A 484 -20.14 -5.36 -22.41
N LYS A 485 -19.76 -4.60 -21.38
CA LYS A 485 -19.11 -5.16 -20.19
C LYS A 485 -19.99 -6.20 -19.51
N GLN A 486 -21.29 -5.92 -19.39
CA GLN A 486 -22.26 -6.84 -18.79
C GLN A 486 -22.39 -8.13 -19.60
N LEU A 487 -22.51 -8.05 -20.94
CA LEU A 487 -22.54 -9.23 -21.80
C LEU A 487 -21.27 -10.09 -21.68
N LEU A 488 -20.09 -9.47 -21.54
CA LEU A 488 -18.85 -10.21 -21.30
C LEU A 488 -18.87 -10.93 -19.95
N THR A 489 -19.39 -10.32 -18.88
CA THR A 489 -19.49 -10.99 -17.57
C THR A 489 -20.53 -12.12 -17.57
N ILE A 490 -21.62 -11.98 -18.34
CA ILE A 490 -22.59 -13.07 -18.56
C ILE A 490 -21.93 -14.22 -19.33
N ALA A 491 -21.14 -13.94 -20.38
CA ALA A 491 -20.40 -14.95 -21.12
C ALA A 491 -19.38 -15.69 -20.25
N ARG A 492 -18.68 -14.98 -19.34
CA ARG A 492 -17.81 -15.57 -18.31
C ARG A 492 -18.57 -16.56 -17.42
N ALA A 493 -19.76 -16.15 -16.94
CA ALA A 493 -20.59 -17.01 -16.10
C ALA A 493 -21.12 -18.25 -16.86
N LEU A 494 -21.44 -18.09 -18.16
CA LEU A 494 -21.85 -19.19 -19.03
C LEU A 494 -20.72 -20.22 -19.24
N LEU A 495 -19.48 -19.75 -19.41
CA LEU A 495 -18.32 -20.61 -19.56
C LEU A 495 -18.01 -21.40 -18.29
N LYS A 496 -18.20 -20.82 -17.11
CA LYS A 496 -18.02 -21.49 -15.83
C LYS A 496 -18.97 -22.66 -15.63
N ASP A 497 -20.20 -22.58 -16.17
CA ASP A 497 -21.19 -23.67 -16.22
C ASP A 497 -21.49 -24.30 -14.84
N ALA A 498 -21.55 -23.49 -13.78
CA ALA A 498 -21.86 -23.94 -12.45
C ALA A 498 -23.37 -24.21 -12.28
N PRO A 499 -23.78 -25.18 -11.42
CA PRO A 499 -25.18 -25.55 -11.21
C PRO A 499 -26.00 -24.49 -10.47
N LEU A 500 -25.35 -23.62 -9.72
CA LEU A 500 -25.96 -22.53 -8.98
C LEU A 500 -25.57 -21.20 -9.59
N LEU A 501 -26.52 -20.27 -9.66
CA LEU A 501 -26.33 -18.97 -10.28
C LEU A 501 -26.80 -17.86 -9.36
N ILE A 502 -26.02 -16.80 -9.29
CA ILE A 502 -26.37 -15.54 -8.63
C ILE A 502 -26.36 -14.43 -9.67
N LEU A 503 -27.45 -13.70 -9.75
CA LEU A 503 -27.61 -12.55 -10.62
C LEU A 503 -28.00 -11.32 -9.78
N ASP A 504 -27.22 -10.25 -9.90
CA ASP A 504 -27.57 -8.94 -9.35
C ASP A 504 -27.91 -8.02 -10.52
N GLU A 505 -29.21 -7.76 -10.69
CA GLU A 505 -29.79 -7.15 -11.88
C GLU A 505 -29.92 -5.63 -11.69
N ALA A 506 -28.95 -4.86 -12.17
CA ALA A 506 -29.10 -3.41 -12.30
C ALA A 506 -28.61 -2.93 -13.67
N THR A 507 -29.56 -2.47 -14.50
CA THR A 507 -29.30 -2.03 -15.88
C THR A 507 -29.75 -0.59 -16.14
N SER A 508 -29.66 0.29 -15.16
CA SER A 508 -30.20 1.65 -15.21
C SER A 508 -29.55 2.62 -16.24
N SER A 509 -28.63 2.13 -17.10
CA SER A 509 -27.85 3.01 -18.00
C SER A 509 -27.53 2.37 -19.35
N VAL A 510 -28.40 1.50 -19.87
CA VAL A 510 -28.20 0.77 -21.13
C VAL A 510 -29.35 1.09 -22.12
N ASP A 511 -29.03 1.18 -23.42
CA ASP A 511 -30.04 1.36 -24.44
C ASP A 511 -30.95 0.13 -24.56
N THR A 512 -32.21 0.34 -25.00
CA THR A 512 -33.27 -0.68 -25.07
C THR A 512 -32.88 -1.93 -25.88
N ARG A 513 -32.13 -1.77 -26.98
CA ARG A 513 -31.69 -2.91 -27.79
C ARG A 513 -30.65 -3.78 -27.06
N THR A 514 -29.69 -3.15 -26.40
CA THR A 514 -28.69 -3.85 -25.61
C THR A 514 -29.34 -4.47 -24.38
N GLU A 515 -30.33 -3.82 -23.80
CA GLU A 515 -31.12 -4.35 -22.69
C GLU A 515 -31.83 -5.66 -23.04
N GLU A 516 -32.51 -5.74 -24.23
CA GLU A 516 -33.11 -6.98 -24.72
C GLU A 516 -32.07 -8.10 -24.91
N LEU A 517 -30.85 -7.77 -25.38
CA LEU A 517 -29.78 -8.75 -25.54
C LEU A 517 -29.32 -9.28 -24.19
N ILE A 518 -29.15 -8.40 -23.19
CA ILE A 518 -28.77 -8.78 -21.82
C ILE A 518 -29.87 -9.69 -21.24
N GLN A 519 -31.15 -9.34 -21.38
CA GLN A 519 -32.26 -10.16 -20.88
C GLN A 519 -32.27 -11.56 -21.49
N LYS A 520 -32.14 -11.67 -22.80
CA LYS A 520 -32.07 -12.96 -23.52
C LYS A 520 -30.85 -13.78 -23.06
N ALA A 521 -29.69 -13.12 -22.82
CA ALA A 521 -28.49 -13.76 -22.33
C ALA A 521 -28.66 -14.28 -20.88
N MET A 522 -29.33 -13.49 -20.03
CA MET A 522 -29.68 -13.89 -18.65
C MET A 522 -30.63 -15.06 -18.61
N ASP A 523 -31.72 -15.03 -19.41
CA ASP A 523 -32.69 -16.13 -19.49
C ASP A 523 -32.01 -17.44 -19.90
N ARG A 524 -31.15 -17.37 -20.92
CA ARG A 524 -30.34 -18.53 -21.34
C ARG A 524 -29.38 -19.02 -20.28
N LEU A 525 -28.76 -18.09 -19.53
CA LEU A 525 -27.86 -18.45 -18.43
C LEU A 525 -28.60 -19.17 -17.28
N MET A 526 -29.87 -18.84 -17.04
CA MET A 526 -30.70 -19.45 -15.99
C MET A 526 -31.25 -20.84 -16.36
N GLU A 527 -31.26 -21.23 -17.63
CA GLU A 527 -31.81 -22.51 -18.08
C GLU A 527 -31.11 -23.69 -17.38
N GLY A 528 -31.90 -24.54 -16.71
CA GLY A 528 -31.43 -25.76 -16.06
C GLY A 528 -30.63 -25.57 -14.78
N ARG A 529 -30.53 -24.33 -14.26
CA ARG A 529 -29.74 -23.98 -13.05
C ARG A 529 -30.65 -23.44 -11.96
N THR A 530 -30.27 -23.68 -10.72
CA THR A 530 -30.91 -22.99 -9.58
C THR A 530 -30.36 -21.57 -9.51
N SER A 531 -31.23 -20.59 -9.69
CA SER A 531 -30.84 -19.20 -9.86
C SER A 531 -31.40 -18.32 -8.75
N PHE A 532 -30.54 -17.53 -8.10
CA PHE A 532 -30.91 -16.49 -7.14
C PHE A 532 -30.76 -15.14 -7.82
N VAL A 533 -31.85 -14.42 -8.00
CA VAL A 533 -31.86 -13.14 -8.71
C VAL A 533 -32.29 -12.03 -7.77
N ILE A 534 -31.41 -11.02 -7.55
CA ILE A 534 -31.84 -9.76 -6.96
C ILE A 534 -32.57 -8.99 -8.06
N ALA A 535 -33.89 -9.12 -8.08
CA ALA A 535 -34.68 -8.65 -9.19
C ALA A 535 -35.06 -7.17 -9.03
N HIS A 536 -34.73 -6.39 -10.04
CA HIS A 536 -35.13 -4.99 -10.22
C HIS A 536 -36.04 -4.83 -11.44
N ARG A 537 -36.34 -5.92 -12.19
CA ARG A 537 -37.17 -5.92 -13.40
C ARG A 537 -38.42 -6.74 -13.21
N LEU A 538 -39.52 -6.21 -13.76
CA LEU A 538 -40.84 -6.82 -13.72
C LEU A 538 -40.86 -8.23 -14.33
N SER A 539 -40.26 -8.39 -15.51
CA SER A 539 -40.21 -9.68 -16.23
C SER A 539 -39.52 -10.79 -15.43
N THR A 540 -38.42 -10.46 -14.78
CA THR A 540 -37.66 -11.40 -13.99
C THR A 540 -38.42 -11.83 -12.74
N ILE A 541 -39.10 -10.89 -12.07
CA ILE A 541 -39.94 -11.18 -10.90
C ILE A 541 -41.13 -12.04 -11.27
N ARG A 542 -41.86 -11.69 -12.34
CA ARG A 542 -43.07 -12.39 -12.78
C ARG A 542 -42.80 -13.84 -13.19
N ASN A 543 -41.65 -14.10 -13.81
CA ASN A 543 -41.26 -15.42 -14.32
C ASN A 543 -40.49 -16.26 -13.28
N ALA A 544 -40.37 -15.83 -12.02
CA ALA A 544 -39.73 -16.58 -10.95
C ALA A 544 -40.67 -17.68 -10.41
N ASP A 545 -40.09 -18.86 -10.16
CA ASP A 545 -40.80 -19.99 -9.54
C ASP A 545 -41.08 -19.75 -8.04
N LEU A 546 -40.16 -18.99 -7.37
CA LEU A 546 -40.27 -18.58 -5.97
C LEU A 546 -39.85 -17.14 -5.84
N ILE A 547 -40.67 -16.31 -5.21
CA ILE A 547 -40.35 -14.95 -4.85
C ILE A 547 -40.22 -14.87 -3.33
N LEU A 548 -39.09 -14.37 -2.86
CA LEU A 548 -38.81 -14.07 -1.45
C LEU A 548 -38.90 -12.58 -1.24
N VAL A 549 -39.93 -12.13 -0.54
CA VAL A 549 -40.19 -10.71 -0.27
C VAL A 549 -39.54 -10.33 1.05
N MET A 550 -38.51 -9.49 0.97
CA MET A 550 -37.73 -9.09 2.13
C MET A 550 -38.08 -7.67 2.59
N LYS A 551 -38.19 -7.51 3.91
CA LYS A 551 -38.30 -6.22 4.58
C LYS A 551 -37.57 -6.29 5.93
N ASP A 552 -36.72 -5.29 6.19
CA ASP A 552 -35.96 -5.18 7.45
C ASP A 552 -35.28 -6.48 7.88
N GLY A 553 -34.64 -7.18 6.93
CA GLY A 553 -33.90 -8.41 7.16
C GLY A 553 -34.71 -9.69 7.33
N ASN A 554 -36.02 -9.61 7.19
CA ASN A 554 -36.94 -10.76 7.30
C ASN A 554 -37.58 -11.09 5.97
N ILE A 555 -37.93 -12.38 5.77
CA ILE A 555 -38.91 -12.75 4.75
C ILE A 555 -40.30 -12.46 5.33
N ILE A 556 -41.05 -11.57 4.68
CA ILE A 556 -42.41 -11.22 5.08
C ILE A 556 -43.46 -11.95 4.27
N GLU A 557 -43.16 -12.29 3.00
CA GLU A 557 -44.00 -13.05 2.09
C GLU A 557 -43.13 -13.94 1.22
N GLN A 558 -43.66 -15.11 0.83
CA GLN A 558 -43.02 -16.02 -0.11
C GLN A 558 -44.08 -16.77 -0.94
N GLY A 559 -43.83 -16.99 -2.23
CA GLY A 559 -44.72 -17.67 -3.13
C GLY A 559 -44.41 -17.34 -4.60
N ASN A 560 -45.24 -17.74 -5.53
CA ASN A 560 -45.12 -17.30 -6.90
C ASN A 560 -45.87 -15.97 -7.14
N HIS A 561 -45.70 -15.37 -8.29
CA HIS A 561 -46.31 -14.07 -8.64
C HIS A 561 -47.83 -14.03 -8.41
N ASP A 562 -48.57 -15.03 -8.94
CA ASP A 562 -50.02 -15.05 -8.88
C ASP A 562 -50.52 -15.22 -7.42
N GLU A 563 -49.87 -16.09 -6.64
CA GLU A 563 -50.19 -16.29 -5.23
C GLU A 563 -49.99 -15.01 -4.42
N LEU A 564 -48.88 -14.29 -4.62
CA LEU A 564 -48.55 -13.08 -3.88
C LEU A 564 -49.45 -11.89 -4.29
N MET A 565 -49.83 -11.81 -5.59
CA MET A 565 -50.79 -10.80 -6.04
C MET A 565 -52.19 -11.03 -5.48
N MET A 566 -52.62 -12.31 -5.35
CA MET A 566 -53.92 -12.67 -4.74
C MET A 566 -53.96 -12.37 -3.23
N GLN A 567 -52.81 -12.43 -2.54
CA GLN A 567 -52.74 -12.07 -1.13
C GLN A 567 -52.91 -10.56 -0.88
N ALA A 568 -52.76 -9.74 -1.93
CA ALA A 568 -52.85 -8.27 -1.86
C ALA A 568 -52.05 -7.66 -0.69
N GLY A 569 -50.84 -8.23 -0.45
CA GLY A 569 -49.95 -7.87 0.61
C GLY A 569 -48.86 -6.88 0.16
N PHE A 570 -47.76 -6.87 0.88
CA PHE A 570 -46.62 -5.97 0.61
C PHE A 570 -46.03 -6.14 -0.81
N TYR A 571 -46.00 -7.38 -1.30
CA TYR A 571 -45.58 -7.65 -2.68
C TYR A 571 -46.45 -6.96 -3.71
N ALA A 572 -47.79 -7.07 -3.58
CA ALA A 572 -48.71 -6.44 -4.49
C ALA A 572 -48.60 -4.91 -4.46
N ASP A 573 -48.41 -4.33 -3.27
CA ASP A 573 -48.19 -2.90 -3.13
C ASP A 573 -46.87 -2.46 -3.77
N LEU A 574 -45.78 -3.21 -3.55
CA LEU A 574 -44.46 -2.96 -4.17
C LEU A 574 -44.54 -3.06 -5.69
N TYR A 575 -45.20 -4.12 -6.18
CA TYR A 575 -45.39 -4.34 -7.62
C TYR A 575 -46.17 -3.19 -8.28
N ASN A 576 -47.31 -2.81 -7.72
CA ASN A 576 -48.13 -1.74 -8.24
C ASN A 576 -47.48 -0.35 -8.15
N SER A 577 -46.65 -0.10 -7.13
CA SER A 577 -46.01 1.21 -6.95
C SER A 577 -44.77 1.41 -7.83
N GLN A 578 -44.02 0.35 -8.14
CA GLN A 578 -42.77 0.46 -8.88
C GLN A 578 -42.92 0.17 -10.39
N PHE A 579 -43.98 -0.56 -10.81
CA PHE A 579 -44.03 -1.16 -12.13
C PHE A 579 -45.32 -0.83 -12.93
N THR A 580 -46.32 -0.18 -12.34
CA THR A 580 -47.52 0.26 -13.10
C THR A 580 -47.30 1.56 -13.87
N GLU A 581 -46.25 2.32 -13.58
CA GLU A 581 -45.89 3.53 -14.34
C GLU A 581 -45.19 3.17 -15.67
N ASP A 582 -44.45 2.09 -15.74
CA ASP A 582 -43.72 1.65 -16.96
C ASP A 582 -44.64 1.03 -18.02
N GLU A 583 -45.75 0.37 -17.65
CA GLU A 583 -46.73 -0.16 -18.61
C GLU A 583 -47.67 0.92 -19.24
N ALA A 584 -47.64 2.14 -18.73
CA ALA A 584 -48.45 3.23 -19.26
C ALA A 584 -47.74 4.03 -20.39
N GLU A 585 -46.45 3.77 -20.62
CA GLU A 585 -45.63 4.42 -21.65
C GLU A 585 -45.27 3.51 -22.84
N GLU A 586 -45.64 2.19 -22.85
CA GLU A 586 -45.65 1.31 -24.02
C GLU A 586 -47.03 1.29 -24.69
#